data_411b3c1d55c94b1754334e6f22ca7276
#
_entry.id   411b3c1d55c94b1754334e6f22ca7276
#
_cell.length_a   1.000
_cell.length_b   1.000
_cell.length_c   1.000
_cell.angle_alpha   90.00
_cell.angle_beta   90.00
_cell.angle_gamma   90.00
#
_symmetry.space_group_name_H-M   'P 1'
#
loop_
_entity.id
_entity.type
_entity.pdbx_description
1 polymer ?
#
loop_
_entity_poly.entity_id
_entity_poly.type
_entity_poly.pdbx_seq_one_letter_code
_entity_poly.pdbx_strand_id
1 'polypeptide(L)'
;MENLFNNPVLIKLQNWGQKLGTNKFISALQYGMMSTMSILMVGAICQILASVLSLTGLIAEGGAVYNAIYLPYNYTMGLIGVWVTAFVAFAYARNLKLKNPIIHAIDATIIFVMTCGPMVDGKIDPTFLGATGMFLGFTIAGIVVKIEKFCLDKNIRIPMPEVCPPSLVNAFAAIVPLAINVFIFQGLNAILGIVGLNLPYLLLTILMIPISGLTSLPGMFIICFFALALWCFGIHGTMIVYPIIAASMVEAAQFNAAAHAAGDPLQWFPVSLFAAVALLGGTGNTWPLALMGLKAKSKQIRAVAKASVVPGWFGINEPVAFGMPIMYNPILCIPYVLNPLVVMVLYIIGYESGIIIPAWISISTLMPMGFGAYFGTLNIMNAVWVYLMLIPVALIWFPFFKIYDNQLAKKEAEAEAAEAAAQQ
;
A
#
# COMPACT_ATOMS: atom_id res chain seq x y z
N MET A 1 -17.41 -9.38 25.95
CA MET A 1 -16.98 -8.84 24.64
C MET A 1 -18.01 -7.88 24.02
N GLU A 2 -19.31 -8.11 24.17
CA GLU A 2 -20.35 -7.15 23.72
C GLU A 2 -20.22 -5.78 24.38
N ASN A 3 -19.84 -5.68 25.65
CA ASN A 3 -19.59 -4.41 26.36
C ASN A 3 -18.39 -3.61 25.81
N LEU A 4 -17.44 -4.25 25.12
CA LEU A 4 -16.31 -3.54 24.51
C LEU A 4 -16.76 -2.73 23.28
N PHE A 5 -17.80 -3.22 22.58
CA PHE A 5 -18.34 -2.58 21.37
C PHE A 5 -19.35 -1.49 21.65
N ASN A 6 -19.93 -1.48 22.86
CA ASN A 6 -20.72 -0.38 23.35
C ASN A 6 -19.88 0.75 23.98
N ASN A 7 -18.53 0.64 23.88
CA ASN A 7 -17.64 1.69 24.32
C ASN A 7 -17.85 2.95 23.46
N PRO A 8 -18.16 4.11 24.08
CA PRO A 8 -18.41 5.36 23.37
C PRO A 8 -17.24 5.80 22.47
N VAL A 9 -16.01 5.40 22.77
CA VAL A 9 -14.83 5.68 21.94
C VAL A 9 -14.87 4.85 20.65
N LEU A 10 -15.22 3.56 20.73
CA LEU A 10 -15.32 2.70 19.54
C LEU A 10 -16.51 3.09 18.66
N ILE A 11 -17.64 3.49 19.26
CA ILE A 11 -18.80 4.03 18.51
C ILE A 11 -18.42 5.33 17.81
N LYS A 12 -17.67 6.23 18.46
CA LYS A 12 -17.16 7.47 17.83
C LYS A 12 -16.21 7.15 16.67
N LEU A 13 -15.29 6.19 16.84
CA LEU A 13 -14.37 5.75 15.78
C LEU A 13 -15.14 5.11 14.60
N GLN A 14 -16.15 4.30 14.88
CA GLN A 14 -17.01 3.69 13.87
C GLN A 14 -17.81 4.76 13.11
N ASN A 15 -18.40 5.72 13.82
CA ASN A 15 -19.12 6.83 13.20
C ASN A 15 -18.18 7.74 12.38
N TRP A 16 -16.97 7.96 12.88
CA TRP A 16 -15.94 8.71 12.14
C TRP A 16 -15.49 7.96 10.89
N GLY A 17 -15.25 6.64 10.99
CA GLY A 17 -14.95 5.78 9.85
C GLY A 17 -16.07 5.76 8.81
N GLN A 18 -17.34 5.69 9.24
CA GLN A 18 -18.49 5.80 8.33
C GLN A 18 -18.55 7.17 7.65
N LYS A 19 -18.31 8.25 8.39
CA LYS A 19 -18.30 9.61 7.86
C LYS A 19 -17.15 9.82 6.84
N LEU A 20 -15.99 9.22 7.09
CA LEU A 20 -14.89 9.18 6.13
C LEU A 20 -15.26 8.35 4.90
N GLY A 21 -15.84 7.16 5.08
CA GLY A 21 -16.24 6.26 3.99
C GLY A 21 -17.33 6.85 3.07
N THR A 22 -18.16 7.78 3.56
CA THR A 22 -19.18 8.49 2.77
C THR A 22 -18.63 9.72 2.05
N ASN A 23 -17.41 10.17 2.37
CA ASN A 23 -16.77 11.27 1.66
C ASN A 23 -16.45 10.84 0.21
N LYS A 24 -16.89 11.65 -0.77
CA LYS A 24 -16.76 11.34 -2.19
C LYS A 24 -15.33 11.10 -2.65
N PHE A 25 -14.36 11.83 -2.09
CA PHE A 25 -12.95 11.67 -2.42
C PHE A 25 -12.35 10.44 -1.73
N ILE A 26 -12.64 10.26 -0.44
CA ILE A 26 -12.16 9.09 0.31
C ILE A 26 -12.74 7.79 -0.27
N SER A 27 -14.03 7.80 -0.62
CA SER A 27 -14.64 6.67 -1.35
C SER A 27 -13.98 6.42 -2.71
N ALA A 28 -13.53 7.47 -3.39
CA ALA A 28 -12.78 7.32 -4.64
C ALA A 28 -11.37 6.73 -4.41
N LEU A 29 -10.68 7.12 -3.33
CA LEU A 29 -9.40 6.50 -2.94
C LEU A 29 -9.58 5.00 -2.69
N GLN A 30 -10.59 4.64 -1.91
CA GLN A 30 -10.89 3.23 -1.62
C GLN A 30 -11.18 2.44 -2.91
N TYR A 31 -12.05 2.97 -3.77
CA TYR A 31 -12.36 2.34 -5.07
C TYR A 31 -11.12 2.20 -5.95
N GLY A 32 -10.31 3.26 -6.05
CA GLY A 32 -9.07 3.25 -6.83
C GLY A 32 -8.09 2.18 -6.37
N MET A 33 -7.87 2.08 -5.06
CA MET A 33 -7.02 1.07 -4.46
C MET A 33 -7.54 -0.35 -4.71
N MET A 34 -8.85 -0.57 -4.56
CA MET A 34 -9.46 -1.88 -4.83
C MET A 34 -9.37 -2.26 -6.32
N SER A 35 -9.52 -1.29 -7.21
CA SER A 35 -9.46 -1.53 -8.67
C SER A 35 -8.06 -1.90 -9.16
N THR A 36 -7.00 -1.51 -8.44
CA THR A 36 -5.62 -1.91 -8.75
C THR A 36 -5.28 -3.34 -8.35
N MET A 37 -6.16 -4.03 -7.61
CA MET A 37 -5.86 -5.35 -7.05
C MET A 37 -5.47 -6.39 -8.13
N SER A 38 -6.14 -6.41 -9.28
CA SER A 38 -5.80 -7.32 -10.37
C SER A 38 -4.40 -7.06 -10.94
N ILE A 39 -4.04 -5.78 -11.07
CA ILE A 39 -2.72 -5.34 -11.55
C ILE A 39 -1.63 -5.78 -10.55
N LEU A 40 -1.86 -5.54 -9.26
CA LEU A 40 -0.97 -5.93 -8.18
C LEU A 40 -0.77 -7.46 -8.14
N MET A 41 -1.86 -8.23 -8.27
CA MET A 41 -1.79 -9.70 -8.23
C MET A 41 -0.96 -10.27 -9.38
N VAL A 42 -1.09 -9.76 -10.60
CA VAL A 42 -0.28 -10.23 -11.74
C VAL A 42 1.21 -9.93 -11.50
N GLY A 43 1.53 -8.72 -11.04
CA GLY A 43 2.91 -8.36 -10.71
C GLY A 43 3.49 -9.25 -9.60
N ALA A 44 2.72 -9.48 -8.54
CA ALA A 44 3.10 -10.32 -7.43
C ALA A 44 3.38 -11.78 -7.83
N ILE A 45 2.52 -12.38 -8.67
CA ILE A 45 2.71 -13.75 -9.18
C ILE A 45 4.02 -13.85 -9.97
N CYS A 46 4.30 -12.90 -10.85
CA CYS A 46 5.54 -12.88 -11.64
C CYS A 46 6.76 -12.73 -10.75
N GLN A 47 6.70 -11.86 -9.73
CA GLN A 47 7.77 -11.68 -8.76
C GLN A 47 8.02 -12.96 -7.95
N ILE A 48 6.96 -13.59 -7.42
CA ILE A 48 7.07 -14.86 -6.69
C ILE A 48 7.74 -15.93 -7.56
N LEU A 49 7.28 -16.06 -8.81
CA LEU A 49 7.82 -17.06 -9.74
C LEU A 49 9.32 -16.84 -9.98
N ALA A 50 9.74 -15.61 -10.27
CA ALA A 50 11.14 -15.26 -10.47
C ALA A 50 11.98 -15.56 -9.22
N SER A 51 11.47 -15.18 -8.03
CA SER A 51 12.16 -15.39 -6.73
C SER A 51 12.29 -16.88 -6.39
N VAL A 52 11.25 -17.68 -6.57
CA VAL A 52 11.29 -19.13 -6.29
C VAL A 52 12.27 -19.84 -7.23
N LEU A 53 12.25 -19.54 -8.53
CA LEU A 53 13.18 -20.13 -9.49
C LEU A 53 14.63 -19.75 -9.21
N SER A 54 14.87 -18.52 -8.75
CA SER A 54 16.20 -18.06 -8.34
C SER A 54 16.67 -18.78 -7.08
N LEU A 55 15.81 -18.90 -6.05
CA LEU A 55 16.11 -19.60 -4.80
C LEU A 55 16.44 -21.08 -5.00
N THR A 56 15.79 -21.74 -5.96
CA THR A 56 16.06 -23.14 -6.30
C THR A 56 17.33 -23.32 -7.13
N GLY A 57 18.01 -22.24 -7.53
CA GLY A 57 19.20 -22.27 -8.37
C GLY A 57 18.92 -22.59 -9.84
N LEU A 58 17.65 -22.66 -10.27
CA LEU A 58 17.27 -22.93 -11.65
C LEU A 58 17.57 -21.75 -12.60
N ILE A 59 17.54 -20.53 -12.07
CA ILE A 59 17.89 -19.30 -12.80
C ILE A 59 18.77 -18.41 -11.95
N ALA A 60 19.66 -17.65 -12.58
CA ALA A 60 20.46 -16.66 -11.87
C ALA A 60 19.62 -15.40 -11.58
N GLU A 61 19.69 -14.87 -10.36
CA GLU A 61 19.10 -13.57 -10.00
C GLU A 61 19.68 -12.47 -10.91
N GLY A 62 18.82 -11.59 -11.42
CA GLY A 62 19.23 -10.55 -12.38
C GLY A 62 19.62 -11.06 -13.77
N GLY A 63 19.61 -12.36 -14.02
CA GLY A 63 19.87 -12.95 -15.34
C GLY A 63 18.74 -12.67 -16.35
N ALA A 64 18.99 -12.97 -17.62
CA ALA A 64 18.02 -12.68 -18.70
C ALA A 64 16.65 -13.35 -18.47
N VAL A 65 16.62 -14.61 -18.01
CA VAL A 65 15.38 -15.33 -17.72
C VAL A 65 14.66 -14.75 -16.52
N TYR A 66 15.41 -14.43 -15.45
CA TYR A 66 14.86 -13.76 -14.27
C TYR A 66 14.19 -12.43 -14.65
N ASN A 67 14.90 -11.58 -15.39
CA ASN A 67 14.41 -10.29 -15.83
C ASN A 67 13.20 -10.40 -16.75
N ALA A 68 13.14 -11.40 -17.63
CA ALA A 68 11.98 -11.65 -18.48
C ALA A 68 10.73 -12.03 -17.67
N ILE A 69 10.88 -12.88 -16.64
CA ILE A 69 9.78 -13.27 -15.74
C ILE A 69 9.36 -12.10 -14.83
N TYR A 70 10.34 -11.29 -14.39
CA TYR A 70 10.13 -10.15 -13.51
C TYR A 70 9.55 -8.91 -14.21
N LEU A 71 9.70 -8.83 -15.54
CA LEU A 71 9.29 -7.67 -16.34
C LEU A 71 7.84 -7.21 -16.09
N PRO A 72 6.82 -8.08 -16.00
CA PRO A 72 5.45 -7.65 -15.70
C PRO A 72 5.32 -6.94 -14.34
N TYR A 73 6.15 -7.29 -13.34
CA TYR A 73 6.17 -6.58 -12.06
C TYR A 73 6.53 -5.10 -12.26
N ASN A 74 7.52 -4.79 -13.10
CA ASN A 74 7.96 -3.41 -13.34
C ASN A 74 6.83 -2.55 -13.95
N TYR A 75 6.00 -3.14 -14.83
CA TYR A 75 4.87 -2.43 -15.44
C TYR A 75 3.60 -2.42 -14.59
N THR A 76 3.49 -3.28 -13.61
CA THR A 76 2.35 -3.37 -12.69
C THR A 76 2.65 -2.68 -11.37
N MET A 77 3.34 -3.36 -10.45
CA MET A 77 3.70 -2.81 -9.15
C MET A 77 4.71 -1.65 -9.24
N GLY A 78 5.65 -1.73 -10.16
CA GLY A 78 6.63 -0.66 -10.39
C GLY A 78 6.00 0.67 -10.83
N LEU A 79 4.85 0.64 -11.50
CA LEU A 79 4.10 1.81 -11.94
C LEU A 79 2.77 2.00 -11.17
N ILE A 80 2.67 1.51 -9.95
CA ILE A 80 1.41 1.51 -9.19
C ILE A 80 0.82 2.92 -8.99
N GLY A 81 1.66 3.94 -8.88
CA GLY A 81 1.23 5.33 -8.78
C GLY A 81 0.42 5.80 -9.98
N VAL A 82 0.80 5.34 -11.19
CA VAL A 82 0.09 5.66 -12.45
C VAL A 82 -1.32 5.06 -12.42
N TRP A 83 -1.40 3.77 -12.12
CA TRP A 83 -2.68 3.03 -12.13
C TRP A 83 -3.64 3.52 -11.06
N VAL A 84 -3.13 3.75 -9.86
CA VAL A 84 -3.93 4.30 -8.75
C VAL A 84 -4.46 5.69 -9.10
N THR A 85 -3.63 6.57 -9.67
CA THR A 85 -4.07 7.91 -10.08
C THR A 85 -5.23 7.84 -11.06
N ALA A 86 -5.13 6.98 -12.08
CA ALA A 86 -6.17 6.76 -13.08
C ALA A 86 -7.50 6.30 -12.44
N PHE A 87 -7.44 5.27 -11.60
CA PHE A 87 -8.65 4.71 -10.98
C PHE A 87 -9.28 5.66 -9.95
N VAL A 88 -8.47 6.37 -9.17
CA VAL A 88 -8.96 7.36 -8.20
C VAL A 88 -9.64 8.53 -8.91
N ALA A 89 -9.03 9.08 -9.96
CA ALA A 89 -9.62 10.15 -10.75
C ALA A 89 -10.92 9.71 -11.41
N PHE A 90 -10.95 8.50 -11.98
CA PHE A 90 -12.17 7.91 -12.55
C PHE A 90 -13.29 7.82 -11.51
N ALA A 91 -12.98 7.24 -10.34
CA ALA A 91 -13.98 7.07 -9.30
C ALA A 91 -14.45 8.40 -8.71
N TYR A 92 -13.53 9.36 -8.57
CA TYR A 92 -13.87 10.68 -8.04
C TYR A 92 -14.76 11.46 -9.01
N ALA A 93 -14.43 11.46 -10.31
CA ALA A 93 -15.27 12.06 -11.35
C ALA A 93 -16.68 11.44 -11.36
N ARG A 94 -16.77 10.10 -11.25
CA ARG A 94 -18.04 9.37 -11.14
C ARG A 94 -18.83 9.77 -9.88
N ASN A 95 -18.18 9.86 -8.73
CA ASN A 95 -18.80 10.26 -7.46
C ASN A 95 -19.29 11.71 -7.49
N LEU A 96 -18.64 12.56 -8.30
CA LEU A 96 -19.07 13.94 -8.57
C LEU A 96 -20.10 14.02 -9.68
N LYS A 97 -20.50 12.90 -10.28
CA LYS A 97 -21.48 12.80 -11.39
C LYS A 97 -21.05 13.57 -12.65
N LEU A 98 -19.75 13.61 -12.93
CA LEU A 98 -19.22 14.20 -14.15
C LEU A 98 -19.51 13.29 -15.34
N LYS A 99 -19.76 13.90 -16.51
CA LYS A 99 -19.90 13.17 -17.76
C LYS A 99 -18.53 12.59 -18.18
N ASN A 100 -18.54 11.36 -18.71
CA ASN A 100 -17.35 10.67 -19.21
C ASN A 100 -16.17 10.62 -18.20
N PRO A 101 -16.32 9.95 -17.06
CA PRO A 101 -15.27 9.87 -16.04
C PRO A 101 -13.90 9.40 -16.52
N ILE A 102 -13.86 8.68 -17.66
CA ILE A 102 -12.60 8.17 -18.25
C ILE A 102 -11.69 9.31 -18.77
N ILE A 103 -12.28 10.40 -19.28
CA ILE A 103 -11.49 11.56 -19.75
C ILE A 103 -10.74 12.17 -18.57
N HIS A 104 -11.43 12.39 -17.46
CA HIS A 104 -10.85 12.94 -16.23
C HIS A 104 -9.75 12.02 -15.65
N ALA A 105 -9.91 10.70 -15.80
CA ALA A 105 -8.90 9.73 -15.41
C ALA A 105 -7.63 9.83 -16.27
N ILE A 106 -7.80 9.94 -17.59
CA ILE A 106 -6.67 10.08 -18.52
C ILE A 106 -5.95 11.41 -18.26
N ASP A 107 -6.68 12.51 -18.11
CA ASP A 107 -6.11 13.84 -17.85
C ASP A 107 -5.29 13.83 -16.52
N ALA A 108 -5.85 13.28 -15.45
CA ALA A 108 -5.12 13.14 -14.19
C ALA A 108 -3.87 12.25 -14.32
N THR A 109 -3.95 11.20 -15.13
CA THR A 109 -2.81 10.30 -15.37
C THR A 109 -1.70 11.01 -16.15
N ILE A 110 -2.04 11.79 -17.16
CA ILE A 110 -1.09 12.61 -17.93
C ILE A 110 -0.38 13.60 -16.99
N ILE A 111 -1.14 14.32 -16.16
CA ILE A 111 -0.58 15.26 -15.18
C ILE A 111 0.33 14.55 -14.17
N PHE A 112 -0.06 13.37 -13.69
CA PHE A 112 0.75 12.58 -12.78
C PHE A 112 2.08 12.14 -13.41
N VAL A 113 2.04 11.54 -14.60
CA VAL A 113 3.26 11.10 -15.30
C VAL A 113 4.17 12.28 -15.63
N MET A 114 3.61 13.40 -16.10
CA MET A 114 4.38 14.62 -16.37
C MET A 114 5.06 15.18 -15.12
N THR A 115 4.40 15.09 -13.96
CA THR A 115 4.89 15.65 -12.69
C THR A 115 5.88 14.72 -12.00
N CYS A 116 5.59 13.41 -11.96
CA CYS A 116 6.32 12.39 -11.22
C CYS A 116 7.34 11.61 -12.06
N GLY A 117 7.23 11.65 -13.38
CA GLY A 117 8.12 10.96 -14.32
C GLY A 117 8.77 11.95 -15.29
N PRO A 118 9.63 12.87 -14.82
CA PRO A 118 10.27 13.83 -15.69
C PRO A 118 11.11 13.12 -16.74
N MET A 119 11.25 13.76 -17.91
CA MET A 119 12.12 13.26 -18.98
C MET A 119 13.57 13.54 -18.64
N VAL A 120 14.36 12.49 -18.49
CA VAL A 120 15.82 12.54 -18.28
C VAL A 120 16.49 11.80 -19.43
N ASP A 121 17.35 12.43 -20.18
CA ASP A 121 18.04 11.85 -21.35
C ASP A 121 17.11 11.18 -22.35
N GLY A 122 15.93 11.75 -22.59
CA GLY A 122 14.93 11.25 -23.51
C GLY A 122 14.13 10.03 -23.02
N LYS A 123 14.28 9.65 -21.75
CA LYS A 123 13.55 8.58 -21.08
C LYS A 123 12.75 9.12 -19.90
N ILE A 124 11.62 8.49 -19.62
CA ILE A 124 10.84 8.80 -18.42
C ILE A 124 11.57 8.23 -17.20
N ASP A 125 11.82 9.05 -16.20
CA ASP A 125 12.35 8.60 -14.91
C ASP A 125 11.23 7.93 -14.09
N PRO A 126 11.30 6.62 -13.79
CA PRO A 126 10.25 5.92 -13.08
C PRO A 126 10.28 6.10 -11.56
N THR A 127 11.24 6.81 -11.00
CA THR A 127 11.53 6.89 -9.56
C THR A 127 10.28 7.20 -8.72
N PHE A 128 9.42 8.11 -9.18
CA PHE A 128 8.19 8.49 -8.48
C PHE A 128 6.91 7.98 -9.16
N LEU A 129 7.00 7.09 -10.16
CA LEU A 129 5.82 6.51 -10.80
C LEU A 129 5.26 5.30 -10.03
N GLY A 130 6.06 4.73 -9.15
CA GLY A 130 5.69 3.63 -8.27
C GLY A 130 5.00 4.09 -6.97
N ALA A 131 5.15 3.28 -5.94
CA ALA A 131 4.52 3.51 -4.64
C ALA A 131 4.96 4.80 -3.95
N THR A 132 6.21 5.24 -4.19
CA THR A 132 6.73 6.51 -3.65
C THR A 132 5.96 7.74 -4.14
N GLY A 133 5.49 7.71 -5.40
CA GLY A 133 4.68 8.79 -5.97
C GLY A 133 3.17 8.67 -5.73
N MET A 134 2.71 7.60 -5.12
CA MET A 134 1.29 7.29 -5.00
C MET A 134 0.50 8.36 -4.22
N PHE A 135 1.10 8.93 -3.15
CA PHE A 135 0.47 10.00 -2.39
C PHE A 135 0.25 11.26 -3.24
N LEU A 136 1.24 11.61 -4.07
CA LEU A 136 1.10 12.70 -5.03
C LEU A 136 0.02 12.37 -6.07
N GLY A 137 -0.05 11.12 -6.53
CA GLY A 137 -1.09 10.65 -7.43
C GLY A 137 -2.51 10.85 -6.89
N PHE A 138 -2.74 10.55 -5.62
CA PHE A 138 -4.02 10.86 -4.95
C PHE A 138 -4.32 12.36 -4.97
N THR A 139 -3.33 13.17 -4.65
CA THR A 139 -3.46 14.63 -4.60
C THR A 139 -3.77 15.20 -6.00
N ILE A 140 -3.02 14.75 -7.01
CA ILE A 140 -3.23 15.16 -8.41
C ILE A 140 -4.62 14.74 -8.88
N ALA A 141 -5.03 13.49 -8.67
CA ALA A 141 -6.37 13.02 -9.04
C ALA A 141 -7.48 13.89 -8.44
N GLY A 142 -7.34 14.25 -7.15
CA GLY A 142 -8.29 15.12 -6.46
C GLY A 142 -8.34 16.54 -7.03
N ILE A 143 -7.19 17.15 -7.28
CA ILE A 143 -7.08 18.54 -7.77
C ILE A 143 -7.53 18.63 -9.22
N VAL A 144 -7.03 17.76 -10.11
CA VAL A 144 -7.37 17.74 -11.53
C VAL A 144 -8.88 17.63 -11.72
N VAL A 145 -9.51 16.61 -11.12
CA VAL A 145 -10.96 16.40 -11.25
C VAL A 145 -11.77 17.57 -10.69
N LYS A 146 -11.30 18.25 -9.63
CA LYS A 146 -11.96 19.45 -9.09
C LYS A 146 -11.82 20.66 -10.02
N ILE A 147 -10.66 20.88 -10.61
CA ILE A 147 -10.43 21.96 -11.58
C ILE A 147 -11.32 21.74 -12.79
N GLU A 148 -11.37 20.51 -13.30
CA GLU A 148 -12.21 20.16 -14.45
C GLU A 148 -13.70 20.32 -14.14
N LYS A 149 -14.13 19.87 -12.95
CA LYS A 149 -15.50 20.14 -12.49
C LYS A 149 -15.80 21.64 -12.44
N PHE A 150 -14.91 22.44 -11.89
CA PHE A 150 -15.06 23.89 -11.84
C PHE A 150 -15.18 24.51 -13.24
N CYS A 151 -14.31 24.07 -14.16
CA CYS A 151 -14.36 24.53 -15.55
C CYS A 151 -15.71 24.17 -16.22
N LEU A 152 -16.20 22.95 -16.00
CA LEU A 152 -17.48 22.50 -16.52
C LEU A 152 -18.67 23.29 -15.92
N ASP A 153 -18.66 23.45 -14.59
CA ASP A 153 -19.72 24.21 -13.87
C ASP A 153 -19.75 25.68 -14.28
N LYS A 154 -18.59 26.28 -14.63
CA LYS A 154 -18.44 27.66 -15.09
C LYS A 154 -18.48 27.80 -16.61
N ASN A 155 -18.70 26.72 -17.35
CA ASN A 155 -18.71 26.69 -18.80
C ASN A 155 -17.37 27.18 -19.43
N ILE A 156 -16.24 27.00 -18.74
CA ILE A 156 -14.89 27.31 -19.20
C ILE A 156 -14.43 26.17 -20.09
N ARG A 157 -14.82 26.19 -21.34
CA ARG A 157 -14.54 25.14 -22.34
C ARG A 157 -14.70 25.71 -23.75
N ILE A 158 -14.19 25.01 -24.75
CA ILE A 158 -14.43 25.34 -26.13
C ILE A 158 -15.87 24.93 -26.47
N PRO A 159 -16.76 25.87 -26.81
CA PRO A 159 -18.14 25.54 -27.16
C PRO A 159 -18.17 24.85 -28.51
N MET A 160 -19.00 23.81 -28.63
CA MET A 160 -19.25 23.12 -29.90
C MET A 160 -20.74 23.18 -30.22
N PRO A 161 -21.12 23.29 -31.51
CA PRO A 161 -22.51 23.25 -31.93
C PRO A 161 -23.21 21.94 -31.54
N GLU A 162 -24.50 21.97 -31.24
CA GLU A 162 -25.30 20.80 -30.83
C GLU A 162 -25.40 19.72 -31.90
N VAL A 163 -25.15 20.04 -33.14
CA VAL A 163 -25.12 19.09 -34.28
C VAL A 163 -23.88 18.20 -34.28
N CYS A 164 -22.87 18.50 -33.45
CA CYS A 164 -21.64 17.71 -33.37
C CYS A 164 -21.86 16.42 -32.57
N PRO A 165 -21.19 15.31 -32.95
CA PRO A 165 -21.24 14.07 -32.19
C PRO A 165 -20.80 14.31 -30.74
N PRO A 166 -21.44 13.64 -29.73
CA PRO A 166 -21.13 13.84 -28.32
C PRO A 166 -19.66 13.55 -27.95
N SER A 167 -19.01 12.63 -28.66
CA SER A 167 -17.58 12.33 -28.49
C SER A 167 -16.70 13.53 -28.84
N LEU A 168 -17.01 14.23 -29.92
CA LEU A 168 -16.27 15.41 -30.32
C LEU A 168 -16.49 16.58 -29.36
N VAL A 169 -17.76 16.83 -28.97
CA VAL A 169 -18.12 17.86 -27.97
C VAL A 169 -17.33 17.63 -26.64
N ASN A 170 -17.26 16.39 -26.17
CA ASN A 170 -16.55 16.06 -24.93
C ASN A 170 -15.03 16.25 -25.08
N ALA A 171 -14.44 15.86 -26.22
CA ALA A 171 -13.01 16.04 -26.46
C ALA A 171 -12.63 17.53 -26.46
N PHE A 172 -13.37 18.39 -27.14
CA PHE A 172 -13.10 19.84 -27.15
C PHE A 172 -13.36 20.49 -25.78
N ALA A 173 -14.35 20.01 -25.02
CA ALA A 173 -14.64 20.51 -23.70
C ALA A 173 -13.50 20.20 -22.67
N ALA A 174 -12.70 19.15 -22.90
CA ALA A 174 -11.58 18.76 -22.03
C ALA A 174 -10.30 19.58 -22.29
N ILE A 175 -10.12 20.17 -23.48
CA ILE A 175 -8.87 20.85 -23.87
C ILE A 175 -8.49 21.96 -22.87
N VAL A 176 -9.41 22.87 -22.57
CA VAL A 176 -9.13 24.03 -21.70
C VAL A 176 -8.87 23.59 -20.25
N PRO A 177 -9.69 22.71 -19.63
CA PRO A 177 -9.40 22.19 -18.30
C PRO A 177 -8.05 21.45 -18.20
N LEU A 178 -7.72 20.61 -19.17
CA LEU A 178 -6.42 19.93 -19.21
C LEU A 178 -5.26 20.92 -19.32
N ALA A 179 -5.36 21.91 -20.22
CA ALA A 179 -4.33 22.95 -20.36
C ALA A 179 -4.13 23.72 -19.04
N ILE A 180 -5.19 24.09 -18.34
CA ILE A 180 -5.11 24.73 -17.01
C ILE A 180 -4.34 23.83 -16.03
N ASN A 181 -4.68 22.55 -15.97
CA ASN A 181 -3.98 21.59 -15.10
C ASN A 181 -2.49 21.48 -15.47
N VAL A 182 -2.15 21.38 -16.76
CA VAL A 182 -0.76 21.34 -17.23
C VAL A 182 0.01 22.57 -16.75
N PHE A 183 -0.54 23.77 -16.96
CA PHE A 183 0.13 25.00 -16.53
C PHE A 183 0.28 25.11 -15.01
N ILE A 184 -0.70 24.68 -14.22
CA ILE A 184 -0.62 24.70 -12.76
C ILE A 184 0.47 23.76 -12.28
N PHE A 185 0.46 22.49 -12.69
CA PHE A 185 1.40 21.49 -12.16
C PHE A 185 2.81 21.72 -12.70
N GLN A 186 2.95 22.05 -13.99
CA GLN A 186 4.26 22.36 -14.55
C GLN A 186 4.84 23.67 -14.00
N GLY A 187 4.00 24.67 -13.82
CA GLY A 187 4.40 25.93 -13.18
C GLY A 187 4.87 25.72 -11.74
N LEU A 188 4.16 24.89 -10.97
CA LEU A 188 4.57 24.54 -9.61
C LEU A 188 5.90 23.79 -9.60
N ASN A 189 6.10 22.80 -10.47
CA ASN A 189 7.37 22.09 -10.61
C ASN A 189 8.51 23.03 -11.04
N ALA A 190 8.24 23.97 -11.96
CA ALA A 190 9.25 24.95 -12.38
C ALA A 190 9.66 25.87 -11.22
N ILE A 191 8.70 26.36 -10.42
CA ILE A 191 8.97 27.18 -9.23
C ILE A 191 9.80 26.39 -8.21
N LEU A 192 9.44 25.15 -7.94
CA LEU A 192 10.18 24.28 -7.02
C LEU A 192 11.57 23.95 -7.58
N GLY A 193 11.71 23.80 -8.90
CA GLY A 193 12.98 23.59 -9.58
C GLY A 193 13.99 24.72 -9.37
N ILE A 194 13.54 25.97 -9.20
CA ILE A 194 14.42 27.11 -8.91
C ILE A 194 15.17 26.93 -7.59
N VAL A 195 14.53 26.25 -6.61
CA VAL A 195 15.15 25.96 -5.30
C VAL A 195 15.71 24.52 -5.22
N GLY A 196 15.85 23.84 -6.36
CA GLY A 196 16.40 22.49 -6.43
C GLY A 196 15.44 21.39 -5.93
N LEU A 197 14.15 21.69 -5.84
CA LEU A 197 13.11 20.74 -5.39
C LEU A 197 12.18 20.37 -6.55
N ASN A 198 11.52 19.23 -6.42
CA ASN A 198 10.36 18.87 -7.24
C ASN A 198 9.18 18.51 -6.32
N LEU A 199 7.97 18.47 -6.89
CA LEU A 199 6.75 18.27 -6.11
C LEU A 199 6.71 16.92 -5.37
N PRO A 200 7.15 15.78 -5.94
CA PRO A 200 7.30 14.53 -5.20
C PRO A 200 8.24 14.65 -4.00
N TYR A 201 9.41 15.28 -4.21
CA TYR A 201 10.40 15.49 -3.16
C TYR A 201 9.86 16.38 -2.04
N LEU A 202 9.14 17.46 -2.39
CA LEU A 202 8.53 18.35 -1.39
C LEU A 202 7.58 17.59 -0.47
N LEU A 203 6.69 16.78 -1.04
CA LEU A 203 5.76 15.97 -0.24
C LEU A 203 6.48 14.95 0.62
N LEU A 204 7.47 14.26 0.07
CA LEU A 204 8.30 13.34 0.84
C LEU A 204 9.03 14.10 1.97
N THR A 205 9.63 15.26 1.70
CA THR A 205 10.34 16.07 2.69
C THR A 205 9.41 16.52 3.82
N ILE A 206 8.19 16.96 3.52
CA ILE A 206 7.20 17.33 4.53
C ILE A 206 6.86 16.12 5.43
N LEU A 207 6.75 14.93 4.85
CA LEU A 207 6.54 13.70 5.60
C LEU A 207 7.80 13.27 6.38
N MET A 208 9.00 13.62 5.88
CA MET A 208 10.28 13.34 6.52
C MET A 208 10.58 14.24 7.72
N ILE A 209 10.11 15.48 7.76
CA ILE A 209 10.35 16.41 8.89
C ILE A 209 9.99 15.78 10.24
N PRO A 210 8.80 15.18 10.44
CA PRO A 210 8.51 14.45 11.67
C PRO A 210 9.30 13.15 11.84
N ILE A 211 9.96 12.69 10.79
CA ILE A 211 10.65 11.40 10.73
C ILE A 211 12.16 11.55 10.95
N SER A 212 12.74 12.73 10.66
CA SER A 212 14.15 13.00 10.93
C SER A 212 14.44 12.92 12.44
N GLY A 213 15.40 12.13 12.80
CA GLY A 213 15.69 11.78 14.21
C GLY A 213 14.94 10.53 14.72
N LEU A 214 14.07 9.92 13.92
CA LEU A 214 13.28 8.75 14.28
C LEU A 214 14.03 7.39 14.06
N THR A 215 15.34 7.41 13.85
CA THR A 215 16.17 6.18 13.83
C THR A 215 16.46 5.64 15.23
N SER A 216 16.09 6.38 16.28
CA SER A 216 16.13 5.88 17.66
C SER A 216 15.02 4.83 17.90
N LEU A 217 15.17 4.02 18.95
CA LEU A 217 14.18 2.98 19.27
C LEU A 217 12.76 3.53 19.43
N PRO A 218 12.47 4.58 20.23
CA PRO A 218 11.14 5.19 20.26
C PRO A 218 10.71 5.72 18.91
N GLY A 219 11.64 6.30 18.14
CA GLY A 219 11.39 6.82 16.81
C GLY A 219 10.88 5.76 15.85
N MET A 220 11.47 4.57 15.87
CA MET A 220 11.02 3.46 15.02
C MET A 220 9.58 3.01 15.34
N PHE A 221 9.18 3.01 16.61
CA PHE A 221 7.79 2.75 16.97
C PHE A 221 6.84 3.81 16.42
N ILE A 222 7.23 5.09 16.49
CA ILE A 222 6.44 6.21 15.95
C ILE A 222 6.32 6.11 14.44
N ILE A 223 7.44 5.86 13.73
CA ILE A 223 7.45 5.68 12.27
C ILE A 223 6.56 4.51 11.85
N CYS A 224 6.73 3.36 12.50
CA CYS A 224 5.96 2.16 12.18
C CYS A 224 4.47 2.37 12.48
N PHE A 225 4.14 2.96 13.63
CA PHE A 225 2.76 3.33 13.96
C PHE A 225 2.15 4.24 12.89
N PHE A 226 2.89 5.30 12.50
CA PHE A 226 2.43 6.25 11.48
C PHE A 226 2.22 5.56 10.11
N ALA A 227 3.18 4.73 9.69
CA ALA A 227 3.08 3.97 8.45
C ALA A 227 1.85 3.04 8.44
N LEU A 228 1.60 2.36 9.55
CA LEU A 228 0.45 1.47 9.71
C LEU A 228 -0.88 2.23 9.79
N ALA A 229 -0.89 3.37 10.50
CA ALA A 229 -2.07 4.23 10.59
C ALA A 229 -2.46 4.79 9.22
N LEU A 230 -1.50 5.20 8.39
CA LEU A 230 -1.75 5.63 7.00
C LEU A 230 -2.43 4.53 6.17
N TRP A 231 -2.06 3.28 6.36
CA TRP A 231 -2.72 2.14 5.71
C TRP A 231 -4.20 2.04 6.06
N CYS A 232 -4.58 2.33 7.30
CA CYS A 232 -5.98 2.36 7.71
C CYS A 232 -6.81 3.37 6.92
N PHE A 233 -6.16 4.40 6.36
CA PHE A 233 -6.76 5.42 5.49
C PHE A 233 -6.55 5.14 3.99
N GLY A 234 -6.13 3.96 3.62
CA GLY A 234 -5.92 3.57 2.23
C GLY A 234 -4.63 4.13 1.61
N ILE A 235 -3.72 4.65 2.42
CA ILE A 235 -2.43 5.18 1.98
C ILE A 235 -1.35 4.16 2.32
N HIS A 236 -0.52 3.78 1.34
CA HIS A 236 0.53 2.78 1.53
C HIS A 236 1.69 3.36 2.35
N GLY A 237 1.46 3.53 3.67
CA GLY A 237 2.37 4.24 4.57
C GLY A 237 3.77 3.63 4.65
N THR A 238 3.89 2.30 4.56
CA THR A 238 5.20 1.63 4.56
C THR A 238 6.06 2.03 3.37
N MET A 239 5.48 2.23 2.19
CA MET A 239 6.22 2.67 0.99
C MET A 239 6.59 4.15 1.05
N ILE A 240 5.83 4.97 1.79
CA ILE A 240 6.19 6.38 2.03
C ILE A 240 7.38 6.47 2.98
N VAL A 241 7.39 5.63 4.00
CA VAL A 241 8.42 5.63 5.05
C VAL A 241 9.70 4.91 4.60
N TYR A 242 9.58 3.84 3.81
CA TYR A 242 10.70 2.99 3.40
C TYR A 242 11.88 3.76 2.79
N PRO A 243 11.72 4.68 1.81
CA PRO A 243 12.86 5.41 1.23
C PRO A 243 13.67 6.19 2.26
N ILE A 244 13.01 6.64 3.33
CA ILE A 244 13.62 7.45 4.38
C ILE A 244 14.56 6.60 5.24
N ILE A 245 14.12 5.39 5.59
CA ILE A 245 14.87 4.49 6.46
C ILE A 245 15.77 3.53 5.69
N ALA A 246 15.57 3.40 4.38
CA ALA A 246 16.31 2.45 3.54
C ALA A 246 17.83 2.70 3.58
N ALA A 247 18.26 3.96 3.56
CA ALA A 247 19.67 4.30 3.66
C ALA A 247 20.27 3.79 4.99
N SER A 248 19.59 4.04 6.11
CA SER A 248 20.01 3.55 7.43
C SER A 248 19.95 2.02 7.55
N MET A 249 19.01 1.38 6.85
CA MET A 249 18.97 -0.09 6.79
C MET A 249 20.19 -0.65 6.04
N VAL A 250 20.58 -0.03 4.92
CA VAL A 250 21.77 -0.42 4.14
C VAL A 250 23.03 -0.20 4.96
N GLU A 251 23.16 0.93 5.65
CA GLU A 251 24.27 1.23 6.53
C GLU A 251 24.43 0.19 7.66
N ALA A 252 23.33 -0.16 8.33
CA ALA A 252 23.30 -1.18 9.37
C ALA A 252 23.72 -2.57 8.83
N ALA A 253 23.24 -2.94 7.65
CA ALA A 253 23.61 -4.18 7.00
C ALA A 253 25.10 -4.22 6.60
N GLN A 254 25.65 -3.13 6.08
CA GLN A 254 27.07 -3.02 5.73
C GLN A 254 27.97 -3.09 6.97
N PHE A 255 27.58 -2.41 8.06
CA PHE A 255 28.28 -2.50 9.35
C PHE A 255 28.36 -3.96 9.82
N ASN A 256 27.24 -4.67 9.84
CA ASN A 256 27.19 -6.06 10.26
C ASN A 256 27.93 -7.01 9.30
N ALA A 257 27.93 -6.75 8.00
CA ALA A 257 28.71 -7.52 7.05
C ALA A 257 30.22 -7.40 7.31
N ALA A 258 30.69 -6.17 7.59
CA ALA A 258 32.09 -5.93 7.94
C ALA A 258 32.46 -6.58 9.30
N ALA A 259 31.62 -6.43 10.32
CA ALA A 259 31.80 -7.07 11.62
C ALA A 259 31.86 -8.61 11.49
N HIS A 260 30.96 -9.19 10.71
CA HIS A 260 30.96 -10.65 10.44
C HIS A 260 32.27 -11.10 9.78
N ALA A 261 32.73 -10.34 8.77
CA ALA A 261 34.01 -10.64 8.08
C ALA A 261 35.22 -10.52 9.00
N ALA A 262 35.18 -9.62 9.99
CA ALA A 262 36.23 -9.44 10.99
C ALA A 262 36.15 -10.46 12.17
N GLY A 263 35.03 -11.20 12.26
CA GLY A 263 34.77 -12.05 13.42
C GLY A 263 34.32 -11.31 14.68
N ASP A 264 33.89 -10.05 14.49
CA ASP A 264 33.38 -9.18 15.55
C ASP A 264 31.90 -9.45 15.86
N PRO A 265 31.41 -9.11 17.06
CA PRO A 265 30.01 -9.23 17.41
C PRO A 265 29.10 -8.40 16.50
N LEU A 266 28.00 -9.02 16.04
CA LEU A 266 26.99 -8.30 15.28
C LEU A 266 26.19 -7.38 16.20
N GLN A 267 25.83 -6.20 15.67
CA GLN A 267 25.04 -5.21 16.39
C GLN A 267 23.65 -5.10 15.78
N TRP A 268 22.60 -5.14 16.61
CA TRP A 268 21.28 -4.80 16.13
C TRP A 268 21.06 -3.27 16.20
N PHE A 269 20.35 -2.78 15.19
CA PHE A 269 20.01 -1.38 15.04
C PHE A 269 18.48 -1.21 15.06
N PRO A 270 17.93 -0.18 15.72
CA PRO A 270 16.47 0.02 15.78
C PRO A 270 15.79 0.05 14.40
N VAL A 271 16.48 0.51 13.36
CA VAL A 271 15.98 0.51 11.98
C VAL A 271 15.64 -0.91 11.47
N SER A 272 16.30 -1.93 11.99
CA SER A 272 16.02 -3.35 11.65
C SER A 272 14.62 -3.79 12.06
N LEU A 273 14.03 -3.12 13.05
CA LEU A 273 12.66 -3.40 13.51
C LEU A 273 11.59 -3.07 12.47
N PHE A 274 11.94 -2.28 11.43
CA PHE A 274 10.99 -2.03 10.35
C PHE A 274 10.56 -3.32 9.62
N ALA A 275 11.42 -4.32 9.58
CA ALA A 275 11.07 -5.63 9.02
C ALA A 275 9.87 -6.28 9.73
N ALA A 276 9.71 -6.04 11.05
CA ALA A 276 8.60 -6.56 11.83
C ALA A 276 7.22 -6.06 11.39
N VAL A 277 7.17 -4.93 10.66
CA VAL A 277 5.92 -4.33 10.16
C VAL A 277 5.22 -5.23 9.15
N ALA A 278 5.98 -6.01 8.38
CA ALA A 278 5.48 -6.83 7.29
C ALA A 278 5.93 -8.30 7.34
N LEU A 279 6.41 -8.75 8.51
CA LEU A 279 7.09 -10.03 8.67
C LEU A 279 6.19 -11.23 8.40
N LEU A 280 4.92 -11.17 8.83
CA LEU A 280 3.99 -12.29 8.84
C LEU A 280 2.85 -12.05 7.85
N GLY A 281 3.19 -12.10 6.58
CA GLY A 281 2.22 -11.96 5.50
C GLY A 281 1.90 -10.53 5.12
N GLY A 282 2.94 -9.70 4.98
CA GLY A 282 2.85 -8.30 4.58
C GLY A 282 2.48 -7.35 5.71
N THR A 283 2.34 -6.08 5.36
CA THR A 283 2.08 -5.00 6.32
C THR A 283 0.89 -5.33 7.23
N GLY A 284 1.04 -5.11 8.53
CA GLY A 284 0.02 -5.44 9.52
C GLY A 284 0.02 -6.91 9.99
N ASN A 285 0.97 -7.71 9.49
CA ASN A 285 1.10 -9.14 9.84
C ASN A 285 -0.21 -9.92 9.64
N THR A 286 -0.73 -9.89 8.41
CA THR A 286 -2.10 -10.32 8.06
C THR A 286 -2.24 -11.80 7.71
N TRP A 287 -1.15 -12.57 7.63
CA TRP A 287 -1.25 -14.00 7.26
C TRP A 287 -2.05 -14.85 8.24
N PRO A 288 -1.95 -14.68 9.59
CA PRO A 288 -2.84 -15.36 10.52
C PRO A 288 -4.32 -15.04 10.30
N LEU A 289 -4.64 -13.79 9.91
CA LEU A 289 -6.00 -13.39 9.54
C LEU A 289 -6.49 -14.16 8.29
N ALA A 290 -5.63 -14.30 7.27
CA ALA A 290 -5.94 -15.10 6.08
C ALA A 290 -6.19 -16.57 6.44
N LEU A 291 -5.37 -17.17 7.31
CA LEU A 291 -5.56 -18.55 7.77
C LEU A 291 -6.89 -18.73 8.53
N MET A 292 -7.23 -17.81 9.43
CA MET A 292 -8.52 -17.85 10.14
C MET A 292 -9.69 -17.71 9.17
N GLY A 293 -9.53 -16.88 8.13
CA GLY A 293 -10.53 -16.64 7.11
C GLY A 293 -10.93 -17.90 6.31
N LEU A 294 -10.07 -18.91 6.22
CA LEU A 294 -10.41 -20.19 5.58
C LEU A 294 -11.60 -20.90 6.23
N LYS A 295 -11.80 -20.66 7.53
CA LYS A 295 -12.90 -21.23 8.34
C LYS A 295 -13.94 -20.17 8.73
N ALA A 296 -13.96 -19.00 8.07
CA ALA A 296 -14.93 -17.95 8.32
C ALA A 296 -16.37 -18.40 8.03
N LYS A 297 -17.35 -17.79 8.70
CA LYS A 297 -18.79 -17.99 8.43
C LYS A 297 -19.18 -17.25 7.14
N SER A 298 -18.65 -16.05 6.93
CA SER A 298 -18.86 -15.25 5.73
C SER A 298 -18.31 -15.93 4.49
N LYS A 299 -19.12 -15.98 3.43
CA LYS A 299 -18.71 -16.52 2.12
C LYS A 299 -17.63 -15.63 1.47
N GLN A 300 -17.78 -14.31 1.62
CA GLN A 300 -16.82 -13.34 1.11
C GLN A 300 -15.44 -13.53 1.77
N ILE A 301 -15.38 -13.58 3.10
CA ILE A 301 -14.10 -13.75 3.82
C ILE A 301 -13.42 -15.05 3.42
N ARG A 302 -14.17 -16.16 3.29
CA ARG A 302 -13.61 -17.45 2.84
C ARG A 302 -13.04 -17.39 1.42
N ALA A 303 -13.72 -16.71 0.51
CA ALA A 303 -13.23 -16.56 -0.87
C ALA A 303 -11.92 -15.76 -0.91
N VAL A 304 -11.87 -14.63 -0.20
CA VAL A 304 -10.66 -13.79 -0.07
C VAL A 304 -9.52 -14.56 0.59
N ALA A 305 -9.80 -15.28 1.68
CA ALA A 305 -8.80 -16.07 2.39
C ALA A 305 -8.14 -17.10 1.49
N LYS A 306 -8.91 -17.86 0.70
CA LYS A 306 -8.38 -18.85 -0.24
C LYS A 306 -7.42 -18.22 -1.27
N ALA A 307 -7.72 -17.01 -1.76
CA ALA A 307 -6.87 -16.30 -2.69
C ALA A 307 -5.63 -15.67 -2.03
N SER A 308 -5.65 -15.51 -0.69
CA SER A 308 -4.66 -14.73 0.04
C SER A 308 -3.59 -15.55 0.76
N VAL A 309 -3.85 -16.83 1.06
CA VAL A 309 -2.93 -17.65 1.88
C VAL A 309 -1.57 -17.81 1.23
N VAL A 310 -1.53 -18.14 -0.06
CA VAL A 310 -0.27 -18.33 -0.79
C VAL A 310 0.47 -17.00 -0.99
N PRO A 311 -0.14 -15.95 -1.55
CA PRO A 311 0.50 -14.64 -1.61
C PRO A 311 0.98 -14.12 -0.26
N GLY A 312 0.14 -14.28 0.78
CA GLY A 312 0.48 -13.86 2.14
C GLY A 312 1.72 -14.54 2.70
N TRP A 313 1.94 -15.81 2.39
CA TRP A 313 3.16 -16.50 2.81
C TRP A 313 4.43 -15.89 2.20
N PHE A 314 4.31 -15.24 1.04
CA PHE A 314 5.37 -14.46 0.41
C PHE A 314 5.38 -12.98 0.82
N GLY A 315 4.59 -12.57 1.81
CA GLY A 315 4.57 -11.20 2.30
C GLY A 315 3.67 -10.25 1.50
N ILE A 316 2.80 -10.79 0.62
CA ILE A 316 1.87 -10.01 -0.19
C ILE A 316 0.50 -10.04 0.48
N ASN A 317 0.07 -8.90 1.03
CA ASN A 317 -1.17 -8.81 1.80
C ASN A 317 -2.29 -8.01 1.13
N GLU A 318 -2.06 -7.49 -0.07
CA GLU A 318 -3.05 -6.71 -0.80
C GLU A 318 -4.39 -7.43 -0.94
N PRO A 319 -4.43 -8.74 -1.25
CA PRO A 319 -5.71 -9.44 -1.32
C PRO A 319 -6.48 -9.46 0.01
N VAL A 320 -5.78 -9.55 1.14
CA VAL A 320 -6.39 -9.47 2.48
C VAL A 320 -6.82 -8.04 2.77
N ALA A 321 -5.91 -7.08 2.57
CA ALA A 321 -6.11 -5.67 2.91
C ALA A 321 -7.30 -5.06 2.17
N PHE A 322 -7.49 -5.43 0.90
CA PHE A 322 -8.59 -4.94 0.08
C PHE A 322 -9.82 -5.84 0.09
N GLY A 323 -9.64 -7.14 0.12
CA GLY A 323 -10.72 -8.11 0.06
C GLY A 323 -11.46 -8.34 1.38
N MET A 324 -10.75 -8.24 2.52
CA MET A 324 -11.32 -8.18 3.87
C MET A 324 -11.26 -6.73 4.37
N PRO A 325 -12.00 -5.77 3.81
CA PRO A 325 -11.70 -4.35 3.85
C PRO A 325 -11.17 -3.90 5.22
N ILE A 326 -9.82 -3.98 5.38
CA ILE A 326 -9.14 -3.52 6.58
C ILE A 326 -9.16 -1.99 6.62
N MET A 327 -8.97 -1.38 5.44
CA MET A 327 -9.01 0.06 5.28
C MET A 327 -10.39 0.61 5.64
N TYR A 328 -10.39 1.71 6.37
CA TYR A 328 -11.61 2.38 6.87
C TYR A 328 -12.50 1.48 7.76
N ASN A 329 -11.96 0.35 8.23
CA ASN A 329 -12.64 -0.54 9.15
C ASN A 329 -12.01 -0.43 10.55
N PRO A 330 -12.65 0.30 11.49
CA PRO A 330 -12.07 0.51 12.82
C PRO A 330 -11.81 -0.80 13.58
N ILE A 331 -12.61 -1.84 13.34
CA ILE A 331 -12.46 -3.13 14.02
C ILE A 331 -11.16 -3.81 13.57
N LEU A 332 -10.89 -3.84 12.26
CA LEU A 332 -9.72 -4.52 11.70
C LEU A 332 -8.46 -3.63 11.72
N CYS A 333 -8.61 -2.30 11.72
CA CYS A 333 -7.47 -1.38 11.85
C CYS A 333 -6.75 -1.51 13.20
N ILE A 334 -7.47 -1.81 14.29
CA ILE A 334 -6.85 -1.97 15.62
C ILE A 334 -5.80 -3.08 15.62
N PRO A 335 -6.13 -4.34 15.33
CA PRO A 335 -5.13 -5.41 15.29
C PRO A 335 -4.11 -5.22 14.16
N TYR A 336 -4.47 -4.59 13.05
CA TYR A 336 -3.56 -4.28 11.96
C TYR A 336 -2.40 -3.37 12.39
N VAL A 337 -2.67 -2.39 13.24
CA VAL A 337 -1.66 -1.50 13.81
C VAL A 337 -0.94 -2.15 14.99
N LEU A 338 -1.69 -2.83 15.86
CA LEU A 338 -1.15 -3.37 17.11
C LEU A 338 -0.17 -4.54 16.88
N ASN A 339 -0.49 -5.45 15.96
CA ASN A 339 0.33 -6.64 15.73
C ASN A 339 1.79 -6.35 15.39
N PRO A 340 2.11 -5.47 14.42
CA PRO A 340 3.51 -5.16 14.13
C PRO A 340 4.25 -4.54 15.32
N LEU A 341 3.59 -3.68 16.09
CA LEU A 341 4.20 -3.06 17.27
C LEU A 341 4.54 -4.10 18.34
N VAL A 342 3.66 -5.09 18.55
CA VAL A 342 3.94 -6.22 19.45
C VAL A 342 5.08 -7.08 18.91
N VAL A 343 5.10 -7.35 17.60
CA VAL A 343 6.21 -8.10 16.97
C VAL A 343 7.53 -7.35 17.11
N MET A 344 7.56 -6.02 16.98
CA MET A 344 8.76 -5.21 17.23
C MET A 344 9.28 -5.42 18.66
N VAL A 345 8.41 -5.38 19.67
CA VAL A 345 8.81 -5.64 21.08
C VAL A 345 9.39 -7.04 21.23
N LEU A 346 8.76 -8.06 20.62
CA LEU A 346 9.24 -9.43 20.68
C LEU A 346 10.57 -9.60 19.95
N TYR A 347 10.80 -8.86 18.86
CA TYR A 347 12.11 -8.85 18.18
C TYR A 347 13.20 -8.23 19.03
N ILE A 348 12.90 -7.14 19.75
CA ILE A 348 13.86 -6.56 20.71
C ILE A 348 14.22 -7.61 21.77
N ILE A 349 13.24 -8.29 22.35
CA ILE A 349 13.47 -9.36 23.33
C ILE A 349 14.34 -10.46 22.72
N GLY A 350 14.06 -10.85 21.47
CA GLY A 350 14.84 -11.85 20.75
C GLY A 350 16.30 -11.45 20.54
N TYR A 351 16.57 -10.20 20.18
CA TYR A 351 17.92 -9.67 20.02
C TYR A 351 18.66 -9.54 21.37
N GLU A 352 18.03 -8.92 22.36
CA GLU A 352 18.63 -8.72 23.68
C GLU A 352 18.90 -10.03 24.42
N SER A 353 18.07 -11.05 24.20
CA SER A 353 18.30 -12.39 24.78
C SER A 353 19.32 -13.22 24.00
N GLY A 354 19.77 -12.77 22.82
CA GLY A 354 20.67 -13.53 21.97
C GLY A 354 20.04 -14.76 21.29
N ILE A 355 18.71 -14.90 21.35
CA ILE A 355 18.00 -16.00 20.67
C ILE A 355 18.09 -15.83 19.16
N ILE A 356 17.97 -14.59 18.67
CA ILE A 356 18.14 -14.24 17.27
C ILE A 356 19.30 -13.27 17.10
N ILE A 357 19.93 -13.34 15.95
CA ILE A 357 21.07 -12.47 15.60
C ILE A 357 20.69 -11.43 14.56
N PRO A 358 21.34 -10.27 14.55
CA PRO A 358 21.12 -9.26 13.50
C PRO A 358 21.51 -9.76 12.12
N ALA A 359 20.79 -9.30 11.11
CA ALA A 359 21.11 -9.61 9.72
C ALA A 359 22.42 -8.92 9.28
N TRP A 360 23.25 -9.67 8.56
CA TRP A 360 24.50 -9.21 7.97
C TRP A 360 24.54 -9.42 6.44
N ILE A 361 23.56 -10.14 5.89
CA ILE A 361 23.32 -10.27 4.45
C ILE A 361 22.09 -9.46 4.09
N SER A 362 22.24 -8.54 3.13
CA SER A 362 21.11 -7.78 2.58
C SER A 362 20.28 -8.68 1.69
N ILE A 363 19.03 -8.92 2.08
CA ILE A 363 18.06 -9.64 1.29
C ILE A 363 17.09 -8.61 0.70
N SER A 364 17.11 -8.46 -0.62
CA SER A 364 16.29 -7.49 -1.35
C SER A 364 15.12 -8.09 -2.11
N THR A 365 14.99 -9.42 -2.09
CA THR A 365 13.92 -10.15 -2.80
C THR A 365 12.81 -10.57 -1.87
N LEU A 366 11.58 -10.63 -2.41
CA LEU A 366 10.44 -11.24 -1.72
C LEU A 366 10.71 -12.73 -1.56
N MET A 367 10.64 -13.18 -0.31
CA MET A 367 10.88 -14.58 0.06
C MET A 367 9.71 -15.14 0.83
N PRO A 368 9.53 -16.47 0.84
CA PRO A 368 8.61 -17.12 1.75
C PRO A 368 8.90 -16.72 3.20
N MET A 369 7.87 -16.65 4.02
CA MET A 369 7.97 -16.31 5.45
C MET A 369 9.06 -17.14 6.14
N GLY A 370 9.93 -16.49 6.90
CA GLY A 370 11.06 -17.11 7.60
C GLY A 370 12.32 -17.29 6.76
N PHE A 371 12.22 -17.44 5.44
CA PHE A 371 13.39 -17.63 4.57
C PHE A 371 14.27 -16.37 4.51
N GLY A 372 13.67 -15.19 4.41
CA GLY A 372 14.42 -13.93 4.46
C GLY A 372 15.20 -13.77 5.77
N ALA A 373 14.61 -14.17 6.90
CA ALA A 373 15.29 -14.16 8.20
C ALA A 373 16.44 -15.15 8.24
N TYR A 374 16.26 -16.37 7.68
CA TYR A 374 17.32 -17.36 7.59
C TYR A 374 18.48 -16.88 6.71
N PHE A 375 18.20 -16.51 5.46
CA PHE A 375 19.25 -16.12 4.51
C PHE A 375 19.93 -14.80 4.87
N GLY A 376 19.22 -13.89 5.55
CA GLY A 376 19.82 -12.65 6.05
C GLY A 376 20.82 -12.84 7.17
N THR A 377 20.78 -14.00 7.86
CA THR A 377 21.58 -14.28 9.06
C THR A 377 22.34 -15.60 8.98
N LEU A 378 21.95 -16.52 8.11
CA LEU A 378 22.33 -17.95 8.06
C LEU A 378 22.11 -18.66 9.40
N ASN A 379 21.16 -18.17 10.20
CA ASN A 379 20.82 -18.74 11.51
C ASN A 379 19.36 -19.24 11.49
N ILE A 380 19.18 -20.55 11.73
CA ILE A 380 17.86 -21.18 11.72
C ILE A 380 16.93 -20.63 12.81
N MET A 381 17.47 -20.17 13.95
CA MET A 381 16.67 -19.62 15.04
C MET A 381 15.96 -18.34 14.63
N ASN A 382 16.54 -17.56 13.72
CA ASN A 382 15.86 -16.38 13.16
C ASN A 382 14.60 -16.78 12.36
N ALA A 383 14.66 -17.88 11.60
CA ALA A 383 13.48 -18.39 10.90
C ALA A 383 12.45 -18.98 11.87
N VAL A 384 12.90 -19.77 12.84
CA VAL A 384 12.02 -20.32 13.90
C VAL A 384 11.31 -19.19 14.65
N TRP A 385 12.03 -18.12 14.98
CA TRP A 385 11.48 -16.94 15.65
C TRP A 385 10.34 -16.31 14.86
N VAL A 386 10.49 -16.19 13.53
CA VAL A 386 9.41 -15.68 12.65
C VAL A 386 8.15 -16.52 12.80
N TYR A 387 8.26 -17.85 12.75
CA TYR A 387 7.08 -18.72 12.89
C TYR A 387 6.49 -18.71 14.30
N LEU A 388 7.31 -18.55 15.35
CA LEU A 388 6.81 -18.39 16.72
C LEU A 388 5.98 -17.12 16.89
N MET A 389 6.27 -16.04 16.14
CA MET A 389 5.48 -14.80 16.17
C MET A 389 4.06 -14.98 15.65
N LEU A 390 3.77 -16.05 14.91
CA LEU A 390 2.39 -16.35 14.47
C LEU A 390 1.43 -16.53 15.64
N ILE A 391 1.91 -17.05 16.78
CA ILE A 391 1.07 -17.31 17.96
C ILE A 391 0.52 -16.01 18.54
N PRO A 392 1.34 -15.05 19.00
CA PRO A 392 0.84 -13.80 19.58
C PRO A 392 0.04 -12.98 18.55
N VAL A 393 0.46 -12.96 17.27
CA VAL A 393 -0.24 -12.25 16.21
C VAL A 393 -1.63 -12.86 15.96
N ALA A 394 -1.75 -14.18 15.93
CA ALA A 394 -3.03 -14.87 15.79
C ALA A 394 -3.96 -14.58 16.98
N LEU A 395 -3.42 -14.60 18.21
CA LEU A 395 -4.20 -14.28 19.40
C LEU A 395 -4.76 -12.86 19.39
N ILE A 396 -3.98 -11.90 18.87
CA ILE A 396 -4.44 -10.50 18.74
C ILE A 396 -5.49 -10.38 17.63
N TRP A 397 -5.29 -11.03 16.47
CA TRP A 397 -6.27 -11.00 15.37
C TRP A 397 -7.60 -11.68 15.73
N PHE A 398 -7.58 -12.76 16.50
CA PHE A 398 -8.72 -13.66 16.71
C PHE A 398 -10.00 -12.97 17.20
N PRO A 399 -10.01 -12.14 18.26
CA PRO A 399 -11.24 -11.51 18.73
C PRO A 399 -11.84 -10.55 17.69
N PHE A 400 -11.03 -9.77 17.01
CA PHE A 400 -11.48 -8.82 16.00
C PHE A 400 -11.98 -9.52 14.73
N PHE A 401 -11.28 -10.56 14.31
CA PHE A 401 -11.71 -11.42 13.22
C PHE A 401 -13.09 -12.02 13.50
N LYS A 402 -13.29 -12.62 14.68
CA LYS A 402 -14.55 -13.27 15.04
C LYS A 402 -15.74 -12.31 15.02
N ILE A 403 -15.52 -11.07 15.45
CA ILE A 403 -16.56 -10.04 15.44
C ILE A 403 -16.89 -9.65 14.02
N TYR A 404 -15.87 -9.36 13.21
CA TYR A 404 -16.05 -8.94 11.84
C TYR A 404 -16.71 -10.05 11.00
N ASP A 405 -16.28 -11.30 11.15
CA ASP A 405 -16.86 -12.47 10.48
C ASP A 405 -18.36 -12.65 10.80
N ASN A 406 -18.72 -12.54 12.09
CA ASN A 406 -20.13 -12.63 12.49
C ASN A 406 -20.98 -11.48 11.93
N GLN A 407 -20.46 -10.24 11.90
CA GLN A 407 -21.17 -9.09 11.33
C GLN A 407 -21.39 -9.26 9.82
N LEU A 408 -20.36 -9.71 9.10
CA LEU A 408 -20.46 -9.88 7.65
C LEU A 408 -21.35 -11.03 7.26
N ALA A 409 -21.24 -12.17 7.96
CA ALA A 409 -22.12 -13.32 7.74
C ALA A 409 -23.61 -12.98 7.97
N LYS A 410 -23.90 -12.13 8.96
CA LYS A 410 -25.27 -11.64 9.20
C LYS A 410 -25.76 -10.79 8.04
N LYS A 411 -24.94 -9.85 7.55
CA LYS A 411 -25.27 -9.01 6.38
C LYS A 411 -25.51 -9.84 5.11
N GLU A 412 -24.67 -10.84 4.88
CA GLU A 412 -24.83 -11.76 3.75
C GLU A 412 -26.18 -12.51 3.83
N ALA A 413 -26.54 -13.02 5.00
CA ALA A 413 -27.82 -13.72 5.20
C ALA A 413 -29.03 -12.79 5.00
N GLU A 414 -28.95 -11.53 5.48
CA GLU A 414 -29.99 -10.52 5.29
C GLU A 414 -30.15 -10.16 3.80
N ALA A 415 -29.06 -10.05 3.06
CA ALA A 415 -29.08 -9.77 1.63
C ALA A 415 -29.67 -10.92 0.83
N GLU A 416 -29.30 -12.17 1.13
CA GLU A 416 -29.84 -13.37 0.49
C GLU A 416 -31.37 -13.52 0.76
N ALA A 417 -31.82 -13.20 1.98
CA ALA A 417 -33.22 -13.22 2.33
C ALA A 417 -34.02 -12.12 1.57
N ALA A 418 -33.45 -10.93 1.42
CA ALA A 418 -34.09 -9.85 0.66
C ALA A 418 -34.19 -10.16 -0.85
N GLU A 419 -33.16 -10.78 -1.43
CA GLU A 419 -33.20 -11.22 -2.83
C GLU A 419 -34.26 -12.34 -3.06
N ALA A 420 -34.32 -13.29 -2.13
CA ALA A 420 -35.34 -14.36 -2.20
C ALA A 420 -36.78 -13.82 -2.08
N ALA A 421 -36.98 -12.78 -1.25
CA ALA A 421 -38.30 -12.13 -1.12
C ALA A 421 -38.67 -11.29 -2.35
N ALA A 422 -37.68 -10.71 -3.05
CA ALA A 422 -37.90 -9.91 -4.27
C ALA A 422 -38.18 -10.79 -5.51
N GLN A 423 -37.88 -12.08 -5.47
CA GLN A 423 -38.14 -13.07 -6.53
C GLN A 423 -39.48 -13.81 -6.38
N GLN A 424 -40.16 -13.60 -5.27
CA GLN A 424 -41.54 -14.07 -5.02
C GLN A 424 -42.58 -12.98 -5.33
#